data_3d91aca78279a02b28da5a306e8c7464
#
_entry.id   3d91aca78279a02b28da5a306e8c7464
#
_cell.length_a   1.000
_cell.length_b   1.000
_cell.length_c   1.000
_cell.angle_alpha   90.00
_cell.angle_beta   90.00
_cell.angle_gamma   90.00
#
_symmetry.space_group_name_H-M   'P 1'
#
loop_
_entity.id
_entity.type
_entity.pdbx_description
1 polymer ?
#
loop_
_entity_poly.entity_id
_entity_poly.type
_entity_poly.pdbx_seq_one_letter_code
_entity_poly.pdbx_strand_id
1 'polypeptide(L)'
;HMSWWTHDRFGLFIHWGLYAMPARHEWVKSREKMSDEHYNRYKNLFNPDLYNPEEWAYMAKAAGVKYMVFTTKHHDGFCMWDSKYTDYKITNTPYKKDILKPLVNAFRNEGIRIGFYYSLLDWHHPDFTIDRNHPQMPQNPDLLKELNKNRNMAKYREYMKNQLTELLTEFGQIDELFMDYTYAEGENGKNSKDWDAEGIVKLARKLQPQIIINNRLGLTENRQDWDYITPEQFMPQQWPTVNSQRVPWETCQTFSGSWGYHRDEYSWKSVHQIIVMLAET
;
A
#
# COMPACT_ATOMS: atom_id res chain seq x y z
N HIS A 1 15.21 -16.14 -5.03
CA HIS A 1 14.81 -15.08 -4.06
C HIS A 1 13.44 -15.34 -3.44
N MET A 2 12.55 -16.12 -4.07
CA MET A 2 11.21 -16.46 -3.57
C MET A 2 11.15 -17.57 -2.50
N SER A 3 12.23 -18.30 -2.24
CA SER A 3 12.20 -19.50 -1.37
C SER A 3 11.73 -19.22 0.06
N TRP A 4 12.11 -18.09 0.62
CA TRP A 4 11.67 -17.70 1.96
C TRP A 4 10.16 -17.48 2.01
N TRP A 5 9.61 -16.80 1.01
CA TRP A 5 8.21 -16.40 0.95
C TRP A 5 7.27 -17.61 0.77
N THR A 6 7.65 -18.55 -0.13
CA THR A 6 6.92 -19.81 -0.32
C THR A 6 7.03 -20.76 0.88
N HIS A 7 8.06 -20.61 1.71
CA HIS A 7 8.22 -21.36 2.96
C HIS A 7 7.43 -20.72 4.11
N ASP A 8 7.53 -19.40 4.26
CA ASP A 8 7.03 -18.67 5.44
C ASP A 8 5.50 -18.49 5.44
N ARG A 9 4.88 -18.28 4.29
CA ARG A 9 3.44 -18.28 4.00
C ARG A 9 2.53 -17.37 4.82
N PHE A 10 2.89 -16.96 6.02
CA PHE A 10 2.04 -16.21 6.93
C PHE A 10 2.59 -14.80 7.17
N GLY A 11 1.93 -13.81 6.56
CA GLY A 11 2.23 -12.40 6.68
C GLY A 11 1.19 -11.62 7.46
N LEU A 12 1.59 -10.46 7.98
CA LEU A 12 0.73 -9.46 8.60
C LEU A 12 0.69 -8.21 7.73
N PHE A 13 -0.48 -7.81 7.26
CA PHE A 13 -0.68 -6.56 6.57
C PHE A 13 -1.20 -5.50 7.56
N ILE A 14 -0.46 -4.40 7.74
CA ILE A 14 -0.87 -3.29 8.63
C ILE A 14 -1.31 -2.12 7.77
N HIS A 15 -2.64 -1.87 7.74
CA HIS A 15 -3.25 -0.71 7.11
C HIS A 15 -3.45 0.41 8.12
N TRP A 16 -2.61 1.43 8.07
CA TRP A 16 -2.69 2.56 8.98
C TRP A 16 -2.29 3.88 8.30
N GLY A 17 -3.07 4.93 8.54
CA GLY A 17 -2.88 6.25 7.97
C GLY A 17 -3.90 7.24 8.52
N LEU A 18 -4.02 8.42 7.91
CA LEU A 18 -4.99 9.45 8.31
C LEU A 18 -6.43 8.95 8.31
N TYR A 19 -6.76 8.01 7.42
CA TYR A 19 -8.09 7.40 7.34
C TYR A 19 -8.53 6.66 8.62
N ALA A 20 -7.61 6.33 9.51
CA ALA A 20 -7.95 5.78 10.83
C ALA A 20 -8.64 6.82 11.73
N MET A 21 -8.41 8.12 11.52
CA MET A 21 -9.02 9.19 12.33
C MET A 21 -10.55 9.29 12.12
N PRO A 22 -11.07 9.39 10.87
CA PRO A 22 -12.51 9.33 10.63
C PRO A 22 -13.12 7.96 10.97
N ALA A 23 -12.32 6.89 11.01
CA ALA A 23 -12.74 5.56 11.40
C ALA A 23 -13.94 5.02 10.60
N ARG A 24 -13.96 5.25 9.28
CA ARG A 24 -15.03 4.87 8.36
C ARG A 24 -14.52 4.27 7.05
N HIS A 25 -13.42 3.51 7.09
CA HIS A 25 -12.80 2.89 5.93
C HIS A 25 -11.63 3.71 5.32
N GLU A 26 -10.63 3.03 4.75
CA GLU A 26 -9.44 3.65 4.13
C GLU A 26 -9.78 4.48 2.87
N TRP A 27 -10.92 4.21 2.23
CA TRP A 27 -11.43 4.98 1.09
C TRP A 27 -12.32 6.17 1.45
N VAL A 28 -12.45 6.51 2.73
CA VAL A 28 -13.37 7.53 3.23
C VAL A 28 -13.25 8.86 2.47
N LYS A 29 -12.03 9.31 2.16
CA LYS A 29 -11.80 10.56 1.42
C LYS A 29 -12.48 10.55 0.04
N SER A 30 -12.34 9.44 -0.70
CA SER A 30 -12.95 9.28 -2.03
C SER A 30 -14.46 9.03 -1.95
N ARG A 31 -14.90 8.12 -1.09
CA ARG A 31 -16.32 7.75 -0.97
C ARG A 31 -17.20 8.91 -0.49
N GLU A 32 -16.70 9.71 0.43
CA GLU A 32 -17.41 10.89 0.93
C GLU A 32 -17.04 12.17 0.16
N LYS A 33 -16.27 12.06 -0.93
CA LYS A 33 -15.84 13.19 -1.78
C LYS A 33 -15.29 14.36 -0.98
N MET A 34 -14.44 14.05 0.01
CA MET A 34 -13.88 15.07 0.90
C MET A 34 -12.89 15.95 0.14
N SER A 35 -13.00 17.27 0.34
CA SER A 35 -11.97 18.20 -0.10
C SER A 35 -10.67 18.01 0.70
N ASP A 36 -9.54 18.48 0.15
CA ASP A 36 -8.27 18.47 0.87
C ASP A 36 -8.34 19.30 2.15
N GLU A 37 -9.02 20.44 2.13
CA GLU A 37 -9.24 21.27 3.32
C GLU A 37 -9.94 20.49 4.44
N HIS A 38 -11.00 19.76 4.09
CA HIS A 38 -11.73 18.95 5.07
C HIS A 38 -10.86 17.81 5.60
N TYR A 39 -10.21 17.05 4.71
CA TYR A 39 -9.41 15.89 5.08
C TYR A 39 -8.13 16.26 5.86
N ASN A 40 -7.53 17.42 5.58
CA ASN A 40 -6.36 17.92 6.29
C ASN A 40 -6.62 18.24 7.77
N ARG A 41 -7.88 18.38 8.20
CA ARG A 41 -8.21 18.47 9.62
C ARG A 41 -7.74 17.24 10.40
N TYR A 42 -7.80 16.06 9.79
CA TYR A 42 -7.29 14.83 10.42
C TYR A 42 -5.77 14.87 10.57
N LYS A 43 -5.03 15.38 9.58
CA LYS A 43 -3.57 15.59 9.69
C LYS A 43 -3.24 16.49 10.88
N ASN A 44 -4.00 17.56 11.07
CA ASN A 44 -3.77 18.53 12.15
C ASN A 44 -4.09 17.99 13.54
N LEU A 45 -4.76 16.85 13.63
CA LEU A 45 -5.12 16.17 14.88
C LEU A 45 -4.40 14.82 15.05
N PHE A 46 -3.64 14.36 14.05
CA PHE A 46 -3.01 13.05 14.07
C PHE A 46 -1.86 13.00 15.07
N ASN A 47 -2.11 12.38 16.21
CA ASN A 47 -1.16 12.22 17.31
C ASN A 47 -1.25 10.82 17.92
N PRO A 48 -0.61 9.80 17.32
CA PRO A 48 -0.65 8.43 17.81
C PRO A 48 0.29 8.23 19.02
N ASP A 49 -0.04 8.82 20.16
CA ASP A 49 0.76 8.80 21.39
C ASP A 49 0.82 7.43 22.08
N LEU A 50 -0.11 6.52 21.74
CA LEU A 50 -0.11 5.13 22.21
C LEU A 50 0.61 4.17 21.26
N TYR A 51 1.26 4.67 20.20
CA TYR A 51 1.99 3.84 19.27
C TYR A 51 3.18 3.15 19.95
N ASN A 52 3.19 1.82 19.91
CA ASN A 52 4.22 0.97 20.53
C ASN A 52 4.62 -0.13 19.53
N PRO A 53 5.62 0.10 18.66
CA PRO A 53 6.01 -0.85 17.63
C PRO A 53 6.63 -2.14 18.19
N GLU A 54 7.26 -2.09 19.35
CA GLU A 54 7.84 -3.25 20.02
C GLU A 54 6.74 -4.23 20.45
N GLU A 55 5.65 -3.73 21.03
CA GLU A 55 4.49 -4.53 21.40
C GLU A 55 3.83 -5.15 20.17
N TRP A 56 3.68 -4.39 19.08
CA TRP A 56 3.12 -4.90 17.83
C TRP A 56 3.97 -6.03 17.25
N ALA A 57 5.30 -5.86 17.23
CA ALA A 57 6.22 -6.86 16.73
C ALA A 57 6.22 -8.13 17.60
N TYR A 58 6.19 -7.96 18.92
CA TYR A 58 6.08 -9.08 19.86
C TYR A 58 4.79 -9.89 19.64
N MET A 59 3.64 -9.21 19.52
CA MET A 59 2.35 -9.88 19.28
C MET A 59 2.34 -10.58 17.92
N ALA A 60 2.86 -9.97 16.88
CA ALA A 60 2.97 -10.57 15.55
C ALA A 60 3.84 -11.85 15.61
N LYS A 61 4.99 -11.79 16.29
CA LYS A 61 5.87 -12.95 16.50
C LYS A 61 5.17 -14.07 17.27
N ALA A 62 4.47 -13.73 18.36
CA ALA A 62 3.71 -14.69 19.16
C ALA A 62 2.57 -15.36 18.35
N ALA A 63 1.98 -14.65 17.40
CA ALA A 63 0.99 -15.20 16.47
C ALA A 63 1.59 -16.07 15.34
N GLY A 64 2.92 -16.12 15.23
CA GLY A 64 3.61 -16.93 14.20
C GLY A 64 3.87 -16.21 12.88
N VAL A 65 3.62 -14.89 12.80
CA VAL A 65 3.88 -14.06 11.62
C VAL A 65 5.36 -14.12 11.21
N LYS A 66 5.63 -14.21 9.92
CA LYS A 66 6.96 -14.34 9.33
C LYS A 66 7.43 -13.11 8.57
N TYR A 67 6.49 -12.37 7.99
CA TYR A 67 6.76 -11.10 7.30
C TYR A 67 5.62 -10.12 7.56
N MET A 68 5.92 -8.85 7.44
CA MET A 68 4.97 -7.75 7.65
C MET A 68 5.00 -6.83 6.44
N VAL A 69 3.83 -6.40 5.97
CA VAL A 69 3.68 -5.35 4.96
C VAL A 69 2.98 -4.15 5.60
N PHE A 70 3.61 -2.99 5.54
CA PHE A 70 3.09 -1.75 6.11
C PHE A 70 2.69 -0.75 5.03
N THR A 71 1.52 -0.11 5.16
CA THR A 71 1.06 0.95 4.26
C THR A 71 1.88 2.23 4.47
N THR A 72 3.00 2.36 3.76
CA THR A 72 3.85 3.56 3.86
C THR A 72 3.16 4.81 3.34
N LYS A 73 2.44 4.69 2.21
CA LYS A 73 1.55 5.71 1.65
C LYS A 73 0.33 5.03 1.05
N HIS A 74 -0.87 5.36 1.51
CA HIS A 74 -2.13 4.92 0.90
C HIS A 74 -2.63 5.92 -0.15
N HIS A 75 -3.81 5.70 -0.73
CA HIS A 75 -4.38 6.50 -1.84
C HIS A 75 -4.59 7.97 -1.50
N ASP A 76 -4.72 8.31 -0.22
CA ASP A 76 -4.86 9.70 0.25
C ASP A 76 -3.58 10.54 0.12
N GLY A 77 -2.45 9.89 -0.21
CA GLY A 77 -1.15 10.52 -0.42
C GLY A 77 -0.38 10.85 0.86
N PHE A 78 -0.91 10.51 2.05
CA PHE A 78 -0.24 10.80 3.31
C PHE A 78 0.91 9.81 3.57
N CYS A 79 2.11 10.38 3.81
CA CYS A 79 3.32 9.60 4.06
C CYS A 79 3.49 9.29 5.54
N MET A 80 3.56 8.01 5.89
CA MET A 80 3.76 7.52 7.26
C MET A 80 5.24 7.49 7.67
N TRP A 81 6.13 8.14 6.90
CA TRP A 81 7.55 8.35 7.18
C TRP A 81 7.95 9.79 6.91
N ASP A 82 9.16 10.17 7.28
CA ASP A 82 9.70 11.52 7.09
C ASP A 82 10.23 11.73 5.65
N SER A 83 9.35 11.63 4.65
CA SER A 83 9.73 11.86 3.25
C SER A 83 10.26 13.27 3.03
N LYS A 84 11.33 13.41 2.24
CA LYS A 84 11.93 14.69 1.84
C LYS A 84 11.19 15.35 0.67
N TYR A 85 10.29 14.63 0.03
CA TYR A 85 9.62 15.04 -1.21
C TYR A 85 8.23 15.62 -1.01
N THR A 86 7.72 15.63 0.22
CA THR A 86 6.40 16.20 0.55
C THR A 86 6.34 16.68 1.98
N ASP A 87 5.51 17.71 2.21
CA ASP A 87 5.11 18.15 3.55
C ASP A 87 3.85 17.44 4.07
N TYR A 88 3.26 16.58 3.23
CA TYR A 88 2.10 15.77 3.60
C TYR A 88 2.53 14.45 4.24
N LYS A 89 3.07 14.55 5.43
CA LYS A 89 3.75 13.46 6.14
C LYS A 89 3.56 13.52 7.65
N ILE A 90 3.83 12.40 8.30
CA ILE A 90 3.60 12.22 9.75
C ILE A 90 4.42 13.17 10.62
N THR A 91 5.66 13.49 10.26
CA THR A 91 6.50 14.41 11.02
C THR A 91 5.98 15.85 11.01
N ASN A 92 5.05 16.18 10.11
CA ASN A 92 4.33 17.46 10.03
C ASN A 92 2.93 17.42 10.68
N THR A 93 2.68 16.44 11.55
CA THR A 93 1.49 16.36 12.41
C THR A 93 1.84 16.75 13.86
N PRO A 94 0.89 16.83 14.79
CA PRO A 94 1.18 17.01 16.21
C PRO A 94 2.12 15.96 16.82
N TYR A 95 2.17 14.76 16.25
CA TYR A 95 3.06 13.68 16.70
C TYR A 95 4.54 13.99 16.51
N LYS A 96 4.93 14.72 15.44
CA LYS A 96 6.29 15.22 15.16
C LYS A 96 7.40 14.16 15.04
N LYS A 97 7.08 12.88 14.97
CA LYS A 97 8.06 11.79 14.92
C LYS A 97 7.81 10.91 13.69
N ASP A 98 8.85 10.30 13.19
CA ASP A 98 8.76 9.19 12.22
C ASP A 98 8.30 7.92 12.93
N ILE A 99 7.36 7.19 12.33
CA ILE A 99 6.89 5.91 12.87
C ILE A 99 7.47 4.72 12.11
N LEU A 100 7.89 4.90 10.86
CA LEU A 100 8.28 3.79 10.01
C LEU A 100 9.61 3.19 10.45
N LYS A 101 10.58 4.02 10.80
CA LYS A 101 11.89 3.54 11.24
C LYS A 101 11.85 2.74 12.55
N PRO A 102 11.15 3.20 13.61
CA PRO A 102 10.93 2.38 14.81
C PRO A 102 10.18 1.07 14.50
N LEU A 103 9.14 1.11 13.64
CA LEU A 103 8.37 -0.07 13.25
C LEU A 103 9.27 -1.13 12.60
N VAL A 104 10.02 -0.72 11.57
CA VAL A 104 10.94 -1.61 10.84
C VAL A 104 11.96 -2.24 11.80
N ASN A 105 12.54 -1.46 12.70
CA ASN A 105 13.51 -1.96 13.67
C ASN A 105 12.89 -2.98 14.63
N ALA A 106 11.70 -2.68 15.18
CA ALA A 106 11.01 -3.57 16.11
C ALA A 106 10.69 -4.93 15.46
N PHE A 107 10.09 -4.92 14.26
CA PHE A 107 9.75 -6.16 13.55
C PHE A 107 11.00 -6.95 13.14
N ARG A 108 12.05 -6.27 12.69
CA ARG A 108 13.32 -6.92 12.32
C ARG A 108 14.01 -7.55 13.53
N ASN A 109 13.94 -6.92 14.71
CA ASN A 109 14.49 -7.47 15.95
C ASN A 109 13.79 -8.78 16.36
N GLU A 110 12.52 -8.94 16.03
CA GLU A 110 11.76 -10.18 16.22
C GLU A 110 12.00 -11.21 15.10
N GLY A 111 12.88 -10.92 14.14
CA GLY A 111 13.17 -11.78 13.00
C GLY A 111 12.03 -11.85 11.98
N ILE A 112 11.14 -10.85 11.95
CA ILE A 112 10.06 -10.72 10.98
C ILE A 112 10.58 -9.90 9.79
N ARG A 113 10.36 -10.39 8.57
CA ARG A 113 10.76 -9.72 7.34
C ARG A 113 9.91 -8.49 7.07
N ILE A 114 10.48 -7.54 6.32
CA ILE A 114 9.88 -6.23 6.10
C ILE A 114 9.40 -6.09 4.66
N GLY A 115 8.13 -5.80 4.50
CA GLY A 115 7.51 -5.38 3.25
C GLY A 115 6.91 -3.98 3.37
N PHE A 116 6.90 -3.25 2.26
CA PHE A 116 6.25 -1.95 2.14
C PHE A 116 5.15 -1.99 1.10
N TYR A 117 3.97 -1.54 1.50
CA TYR A 117 2.90 -1.18 0.58
C TYR A 117 3.07 0.28 0.15
N TYR A 118 2.92 0.52 -1.14
CA TYR A 118 2.92 1.86 -1.72
C TYR A 118 1.81 2.00 -2.75
N SER A 119 0.93 2.97 -2.55
CA SER A 119 -0.15 3.28 -3.49
C SER A 119 0.37 3.98 -4.74
N LEU A 120 -0.06 3.51 -5.92
CA LEU A 120 0.13 4.19 -7.19
C LEU A 120 -0.77 5.43 -7.32
N LEU A 121 -1.92 5.42 -6.63
CA LEU A 121 -2.79 6.59 -6.50
C LEU A 121 -2.21 7.59 -5.51
N ASP A 122 -2.48 8.86 -5.75
CA ASP A 122 -2.22 9.94 -4.80
C ASP A 122 -3.24 11.07 -4.99
N TRP A 123 -4.27 11.04 -4.17
CA TRP A 123 -5.35 12.03 -4.23
C TRP A 123 -4.96 13.42 -3.72
N HIS A 124 -3.76 13.55 -3.15
CA HIS A 124 -3.26 14.82 -2.63
C HIS A 124 -2.25 15.50 -3.56
N HIS A 125 -1.47 14.70 -4.32
CA HIS A 125 -0.40 15.25 -5.13
C HIS A 125 -0.94 16.15 -6.28
N PRO A 126 -0.44 17.39 -6.42
CA PRO A 126 -0.97 18.36 -7.41
C PRO A 126 -0.78 17.92 -8.87
N ASP A 127 0.21 17.10 -9.16
CA ASP A 127 0.50 16.60 -10.51
C ASP A 127 -0.17 15.25 -10.83
N PHE A 128 -0.78 14.59 -9.83
CA PHE A 128 -1.57 13.37 -10.07
C PHE A 128 -2.86 13.74 -10.79
N THR A 129 -3.07 13.25 -12.02
CA THR A 129 -4.27 13.58 -12.78
C THR A 129 -5.52 12.97 -12.15
N ILE A 130 -6.55 13.81 -12.01
CA ILE A 130 -7.86 13.41 -11.50
C ILE A 130 -8.42 12.31 -12.40
N ASP A 131 -8.85 11.23 -11.81
CA ASP A 131 -9.41 10.06 -12.44
C ASP A 131 -10.70 9.61 -11.75
N ARG A 132 -11.27 8.49 -12.20
CA ARG A 132 -12.56 7.98 -11.69
C ARG A 132 -12.59 7.69 -10.19
N ASN A 133 -11.44 7.49 -9.55
CA ASN A 133 -11.34 7.17 -8.12
C ASN A 133 -11.00 8.39 -7.27
N HIS A 134 -10.64 9.51 -7.90
CA HIS A 134 -10.23 10.70 -7.19
C HIS A 134 -11.43 11.36 -6.49
N PRO A 135 -11.29 11.83 -5.23
CA PRO A 135 -12.38 12.50 -4.48
C PRO A 135 -13.02 13.66 -5.24
N GLN A 136 -12.22 14.39 -6.01
CA GLN A 136 -12.63 15.58 -6.78
C GLN A 136 -13.09 15.25 -8.20
N MET A 137 -13.31 13.97 -8.54
CA MET A 137 -13.77 13.59 -9.88
C MET A 137 -15.13 14.23 -10.17
N PRO A 138 -15.23 15.14 -11.16
CA PRO A 138 -16.49 15.79 -11.52
C PRO A 138 -17.32 14.88 -12.45
N GLN A 139 -18.62 15.13 -12.48
CA GLN A 139 -19.50 14.48 -13.46
C GLN A 139 -19.37 15.09 -14.87
N ASN A 140 -18.95 16.35 -14.97
CA ASN A 140 -18.79 17.08 -16.23
C ASN A 140 -17.41 16.82 -16.83
N PRO A 141 -17.30 16.22 -18.05
CA PRO A 141 -16.01 15.94 -18.71
C PRO A 141 -15.18 17.20 -19.03
N ASP A 142 -15.81 18.32 -19.33
CA ASP A 142 -15.09 19.56 -19.64
C ASP A 142 -14.47 20.15 -18.37
N LEU A 143 -15.15 20.05 -17.24
CA LEU A 143 -14.58 20.42 -15.95
C LEU A 143 -13.40 19.50 -15.58
N LEU A 144 -13.48 18.19 -15.88
CA LEU A 144 -12.37 17.27 -15.68
C LEU A 144 -11.13 17.68 -16.49
N LYS A 145 -11.32 18.05 -17.75
CA LYS A 145 -10.23 18.56 -18.60
C LYS A 145 -9.59 19.81 -18.01
N GLU A 146 -10.41 20.76 -17.54
CA GLU A 146 -9.91 22.00 -16.94
C GLU A 146 -9.14 21.72 -15.65
N LEU A 147 -9.64 20.85 -14.76
CA LEU A 147 -8.97 20.45 -13.51
C LEU A 147 -7.64 19.72 -13.76
N ASN A 148 -7.54 18.99 -14.86
CA ASN A 148 -6.32 18.26 -15.24
C ASN A 148 -5.32 19.07 -16.08
N LYS A 149 -5.70 20.27 -16.56
CA LYS A 149 -4.91 21.08 -17.50
C LYS A 149 -3.47 21.35 -17.03
N ASN A 150 -3.29 21.60 -15.74
CA ASN A 150 -1.99 21.92 -15.15
C ASN A 150 -1.34 20.73 -14.41
N ARG A 151 -1.97 19.55 -14.39
CA ARG A 151 -1.42 18.35 -13.76
C ARG A 151 -0.48 17.63 -14.71
N ASN A 152 0.58 17.04 -14.18
CA ASN A 152 1.65 16.45 -14.99
C ASN A 152 2.10 15.11 -14.41
N MET A 153 1.59 14.00 -14.99
CA MET A 153 1.96 12.65 -14.57
C MET A 153 3.45 12.33 -14.67
N ALA A 154 4.23 13.04 -15.52
CA ALA A 154 5.69 12.84 -15.56
C ALA A 154 6.35 13.34 -14.27
N LYS A 155 5.92 14.49 -13.74
CA LYS A 155 6.39 15.00 -12.43
C LYS A 155 5.92 14.09 -11.29
N TYR A 156 4.69 13.58 -11.36
CA TYR A 156 4.21 12.63 -10.38
C TYR A 156 5.02 11.33 -10.38
N ARG A 157 5.38 10.78 -11.55
CA ARG A 157 6.26 9.61 -11.66
C ARG A 157 7.64 9.85 -11.06
N GLU A 158 8.21 11.02 -11.26
CA GLU A 158 9.49 11.41 -10.65
C GLU A 158 9.38 11.46 -9.12
N TYR A 159 8.36 12.13 -8.59
CA TYR A 159 8.05 12.15 -7.16
C TYR A 159 7.92 10.74 -6.58
N MET A 160 7.14 9.87 -7.21
CA MET A 160 6.95 8.49 -6.79
C MET A 160 8.27 7.69 -6.76
N LYS A 161 9.11 7.81 -7.80
CA LYS A 161 10.43 7.16 -7.85
C LYS A 161 11.38 7.67 -6.77
N ASN A 162 11.33 8.96 -6.47
CA ASN A 162 12.13 9.55 -5.41
C ASN A 162 11.71 9.02 -4.04
N GLN A 163 10.42 8.90 -3.77
CA GLN A 163 9.90 8.30 -2.54
C GLN A 163 10.23 6.80 -2.44
N LEU A 164 10.10 6.06 -3.53
CA LEU A 164 10.51 4.65 -3.56
C LEU A 164 12.01 4.50 -3.32
N THR A 165 12.83 5.45 -3.80
CA THR A 165 14.27 5.45 -3.52
C THR A 165 14.53 5.65 -2.03
N GLU A 166 13.86 6.59 -1.35
CA GLU A 166 13.95 6.74 0.12
C GLU A 166 13.60 5.42 0.83
N LEU A 167 12.43 4.86 0.52
CA LEU A 167 11.92 3.65 1.16
C LEU A 167 12.86 2.45 0.98
N LEU A 168 13.49 2.32 -0.18
CA LEU A 168 14.36 1.21 -0.52
C LEU A 168 15.84 1.42 -0.16
N THR A 169 16.22 2.59 0.37
CA THR A 169 17.62 2.87 0.75
C THR A 169 17.80 3.29 2.22
N GLU A 170 16.79 3.87 2.87
CA GLU A 170 16.94 4.45 4.20
C GLU A 170 16.52 3.49 5.34
N PHE A 171 15.85 2.37 5.03
CA PHE A 171 15.28 1.45 6.00
C PHE A 171 15.96 0.07 6.05
N GLY A 172 17.15 -0.07 5.44
CA GLY A 172 17.87 -1.34 5.35
C GLY A 172 17.28 -2.29 4.33
N GLN A 173 17.39 -3.60 4.58
CA GLN A 173 16.81 -4.60 3.68
C GLN A 173 15.30 -4.57 3.70
N ILE A 174 14.71 -4.48 2.51
CA ILE A 174 13.26 -4.60 2.28
C ILE A 174 13.03 -5.86 1.46
N ASP A 175 12.22 -6.76 2.00
CA ASP A 175 12.03 -8.09 1.43
C ASP A 175 10.91 -8.10 0.39
N GLU A 176 9.92 -7.20 0.53
CA GLU A 176 8.72 -7.16 -0.31
C GLU A 176 8.31 -5.72 -0.64
N LEU A 177 7.94 -5.48 -1.91
CA LEU A 177 7.31 -4.25 -2.36
C LEU A 177 5.91 -4.57 -2.91
N PHE A 178 4.90 -4.22 -2.14
CA PHE A 178 3.50 -4.34 -2.51
C PHE A 178 3.03 -3.03 -3.14
N MET A 179 3.05 -2.97 -4.47
CA MET A 179 2.47 -1.84 -5.22
C MET A 179 0.97 -2.03 -5.34
N ASP A 180 0.20 -0.95 -5.36
CA ASP A 180 -1.25 -1.09 -5.41
C ASP A 180 -1.92 -0.11 -6.35
N TYR A 181 -2.92 -0.63 -7.02
CA TYR A 181 -4.00 0.02 -7.72
C TYR A 181 -3.72 0.46 -9.17
N THR A 182 -3.51 -0.51 -10.06
CA THR A 182 -3.64 -0.33 -11.52
C THR A 182 -5.07 -0.70 -11.95
N TYR A 183 -5.71 0.14 -12.77
CA TYR A 183 -7.09 -0.02 -13.22
C TYR A 183 -7.26 0.56 -14.63
N ALA A 184 -6.75 -0.19 -15.60
CA ALA A 184 -6.73 0.21 -17.01
C ALA A 184 -8.12 0.24 -17.67
N GLU A 185 -9.07 -0.52 -17.13
CA GLU A 185 -10.39 -0.68 -17.71
C GLU A 185 -11.31 0.52 -17.50
N GLY A 186 -12.12 0.85 -18.50
CA GLY A 186 -13.10 1.92 -18.46
C GLY A 186 -12.51 3.32 -18.65
N GLU A 187 -13.41 4.32 -18.66
CA GLU A 187 -13.02 5.71 -18.83
C GLU A 187 -12.19 6.23 -17.65
N ASN A 188 -11.19 7.06 -17.96
CA ASN A 188 -10.29 7.67 -16.99
C ASN A 188 -9.60 6.66 -16.07
N GLY A 189 -9.30 5.46 -16.57
CA GLY A 189 -8.45 4.48 -15.90
C GLY A 189 -6.98 4.84 -16.02
N LYS A 190 -6.13 4.11 -15.28
CA LYS A 190 -4.66 4.21 -15.35
C LYS A 190 -4.03 2.83 -15.48
N ASN A 191 -2.99 2.74 -16.28
CA ASN A 191 -2.31 1.50 -16.64
C ASN A 191 -0.80 1.57 -16.32
N SER A 192 -0.06 0.52 -16.66
CA SER A 192 1.38 0.39 -16.41
C SER A 192 2.22 1.55 -16.98
N LYS A 193 1.81 2.15 -18.11
CA LYS A 193 2.53 3.29 -18.72
C LYS A 193 2.33 4.58 -17.93
N ASP A 194 1.16 4.76 -17.30
CA ASP A 194 0.88 5.92 -16.45
C ASP A 194 1.83 5.96 -15.25
N TRP A 195 2.23 4.79 -14.75
CA TRP A 195 3.15 4.66 -13.62
C TRP A 195 4.63 4.62 -14.02
N ASP A 196 4.95 4.38 -15.29
CA ASP A 196 6.27 3.90 -15.71
C ASP A 196 6.66 2.63 -14.93
N ALA A 197 5.77 1.65 -14.98
CA ALA A 197 5.87 0.43 -14.18
C ALA A 197 7.20 -0.32 -14.37
N GLU A 198 7.69 -0.43 -15.62
CA GLU A 198 9.01 -1.02 -15.91
C GLU A 198 10.15 -0.25 -15.24
N GLY A 199 10.07 1.08 -15.23
CA GLY A 199 11.04 1.94 -14.55
C GLY A 199 11.03 1.73 -13.04
N ILE A 200 9.85 1.49 -12.43
CA ILE A 200 9.72 1.16 -11.00
C ILE A 200 10.36 -0.20 -10.71
N VAL A 201 10.06 -1.24 -11.50
CA VAL A 201 10.65 -2.58 -11.32
C VAL A 201 12.18 -2.52 -11.42
N LYS A 202 12.72 -1.86 -12.45
CA LYS A 202 14.17 -1.67 -12.63
C LYS A 202 14.81 -0.95 -11.44
N LEU A 203 14.15 0.10 -10.94
CA LEU A 203 14.60 0.85 -9.76
C LEU A 203 14.64 -0.05 -8.53
N ALA A 204 13.53 -0.74 -8.23
CA ALA A 204 13.43 -1.61 -7.06
C ALA A 204 14.47 -2.73 -7.09
N ARG A 205 14.63 -3.44 -8.20
CA ARG A 205 15.62 -4.50 -8.38
C ARG A 205 17.06 -4.00 -8.30
N LYS A 206 17.31 -2.76 -8.76
CA LYS A 206 18.64 -2.14 -8.64
C LYS A 206 19.00 -1.82 -7.19
N LEU A 207 18.04 -1.30 -6.42
CA LEU A 207 18.26 -0.88 -5.04
C LEU A 207 18.22 -2.06 -4.06
N GLN A 208 17.34 -3.02 -4.31
CA GLN A 208 17.12 -4.21 -3.49
C GLN A 208 17.04 -5.47 -4.41
N PRO A 209 18.17 -6.08 -4.79
CA PRO A 209 18.18 -7.16 -5.78
C PRO A 209 17.37 -8.41 -5.41
N GLN A 210 17.10 -8.63 -4.11
CA GLN A 210 16.34 -9.78 -3.60
C GLN A 210 14.86 -9.46 -3.32
N ILE A 211 14.43 -8.21 -3.54
CA ILE A 211 13.06 -7.79 -3.26
C ILE A 211 12.06 -8.56 -4.12
N ILE A 212 10.95 -8.99 -3.53
CA ILE A 212 9.82 -9.53 -4.29
C ILE A 212 8.80 -8.41 -4.58
N ILE A 213 8.16 -8.47 -5.74
CA ILE A 213 7.23 -7.46 -6.24
C ILE A 213 5.95 -8.15 -6.71
N ASN A 214 4.80 -7.64 -6.30
CA ASN A 214 3.51 -8.15 -6.74
C ASN A 214 3.17 -7.74 -8.19
N ASN A 215 2.09 -8.30 -8.74
CA ASN A 215 1.65 -8.04 -10.12
C ASN A 215 0.80 -6.77 -10.30
N ARG A 216 0.58 -5.95 -9.26
CA ARG A 216 -0.37 -4.82 -9.30
C ARG A 216 0.15 -3.57 -10.04
N LEU A 217 1.35 -3.62 -10.59
CA LEU A 217 1.86 -2.58 -11.50
C LEU A 217 1.23 -2.64 -12.91
N GLY A 218 0.44 -3.67 -13.21
CA GLY A 218 -0.19 -3.84 -14.52
C GLY A 218 0.74 -4.40 -15.60
N LEU A 219 1.87 -5.02 -15.22
CA LEU A 219 2.81 -5.71 -16.08
C LEU A 219 2.49 -7.23 -16.04
N THR A 220 1.49 -7.65 -16.79
CA THR A 220 0.99 -9.05 -16.71
C THR A 220 1.69 -10.01 -17.65
N GLU A 221 2.27 -9.53 -18.74
CA GLU A 221 2.78 -10.37 -19.83
C GLU A 221 4.17 -10.95 -19.56
N ASN A 222 5.04 -10.18 -18.91
CA ASN A 222 6.41 -10.59 -18.68
C ASN A 222 6.62 -11.00 -17.21
N ARG A 223 6.89 -12.29 -16.97
CA ARG A 223 7.13 -12.88 -15.65
C ARG A 223 8.39 -12.35 -14.93
N GLN A 224 9.25 -11.64 -15.62
CA GLN A 224 10.43 -11.00 -14.98
C GLN A 224 10.09 -9.70 -14.25
N ASP A 225 8.91 -9.13 -14.52
CA ASP A 225 8.50 -7.85 -13.98
C ASP A 225 7.77 -7.96 -12.63
N TRP A 226 7.37 -9.16 -12.22
CA TRP A 226 6.70 -9.43 -10.96
C TRP A 226 6.96 -10.87 -10.49
N ASP A 227 6.79 -11.14 -9.19
CA ASP A 227 7.12 -12.42 -8.56
C ASP A 227 5.88 -13.24 -8.20
N TYR A 228 4.80 -12.61 -7.77
CA TYR A 228 3.59 -13.26 -7.31
C TYR A 228 2.34 -12.44 -7.65
N ILE A 229 1.19 -13.11 -7.68
CA ILE A 229 -0.11 -12.45 -7.83
C ILE A 229 -0.82 -12.33 -6.49
N THR A 230 -1.73 -11.34 -6.37
CA THR A 230 -2.42 -11.02 -5.13
C THR A 230 -3.94 -11.06 -5.28
N PRO A 231 -4.58 -12.25 -5.28
CA PRO A 231 -6.03 -12.33 -5.07
C PRO A 231 -6.43 -11.59 -3.80
N GLU A 232 -7.49 -10.78 -3.89
CA GLU A 232 -7.94 -9.96 -2.77
C GLU A 232 -9.29 -10.40 -2.28
N GLN A 233 -9.40 -10.70 -0.98
CA GLN A 233 -10.62 -11.09 -0.29
C GLN A 233 -11.26 -12.41 -0.79
N PHE A 234 -10.54 -13.21 -1.56
CA PHE A 234 -10.99 -14.54 -1.94
C PHE A 234 -9.83 -15.54 -1.99
N MET A 235 -10.15 -16.81 -1.80
CA MET A 235 -9.22 -17.92 -1.93
C MET A 235 -9.39 -18.58 -3.30
N PRO A 236 -8.35 -18.64 -4.14
CA PRO A 236 -8.41 -19.41 -5.39
C PRO A 236 -8.71 -20.87 -5.13
N GLN A 237 -9.72 -21.42 -5.80
CA GLN A 237 -10.08 -22.85 -5.69
C GLN A 237 -9.11 -23.77 -6.44
N GLN A 238 -8.31 -23.20 -7.34
CA GLN A 238 -7.28 -23.90 -8.10
C GLN A 238 -6.02 -23.04 -8.10
N TRP A 239 -4.87 -23.70 -8.24
CA TRP A 239 -3.61 -22.97 -8.30
C TRP A 239 -3.61 -21.97 -9.48
N PRO A 240 -3.41 -20.68 -9.23
CA PRO A 240 -3.43 -19.66 -10.26
C PRO A 240 -2.36 -19.91 -11.34
N THR A 241 -2.73 -19.63 -12.58
CA THR A 241 -1.85 -19.77 -13.73
C THR A 241 -1.79 -18.50 -14.57
N VAL A 242 -0.62 -18.20 -15.11
CA VAL A 242 -0.41 -17.17 -16.12
C VAL A 242 0.30 -17.84 -17.30
N ASN A 243 -0.24 -17.69 -18.52
CA ASN A 243 0.24 -18.38 -19.72
C ASN A 243 0.39 -19.90 -19.49
N SER A 244 -0.61 -20.51 -18.86
CA SER A 244 -0.67 -21.95 -18.52
C SER A 244 0.42 -22.43 -17.52
N GLN A 245 1.19 -21.54 -16.94
CA GLN A 245 2.18 -21.87 -15.91
C GLN A 245 1.67 -21.49 -14.53
N ARG A 246 1.84 -22.38 -13.54
CA ARG A 246 1.56 -22.07 -12.14
C ARG A 246 2.42 -20.93 -11.65
N VAL A 247 1.81 -20.00 -10.93
CA VAL A 247 2.50 -18.83 -10.38
C VAL A 247 2.37 -18.78 -8.87
N PRO A 248 3.36 -18.27 -8.13
CA PRO A 248 3.21 -17.96 -6.72
C PRO A 248 2.08 -16.95 -6.51
N TRP A 249 1.35 -17.09 -5.40
CA TRP A 249 0.22 -16.24 -5.09
C TRP A 249 0.08 -16.03 -3.58
N GLU A 250 -0.50 -14.91 -3.23
CA GLU A 250 -0.86 -14.52 -1.89
C GLU A 250 -2.32 -14.08 -1.89
N THR A 251 -3.11 -14.52 -0.94
CA THR A 251 -4.42 -13.89 -0.73
C THR A 251 -4.31 -12.89 0.40
N CYS A 252 -4.50 -11.61 0.09
CA CYS A 252 -4.64 -10.60 1.12
C CYS A 252 -6.09 -10.54 1.62
N GLN A 253 -6.23 -10.68 2.94
CA GLN A 253 -7.50 -10.82 3.63
C GLN A 253 -7.61 -9.84 4.78
N THR A 254 -8.77 -9.22 4.94
CA THR A 254 -9.08 -8.43 6.13
C THR A 254 -9.56 -9.32 7.27
N PHE A 255 -9.42 -8.87 8.50
CA PHE A 255 -10.10 -9.50 9.65
C PHE A 255 -11.60 -9.20 9.67
N SER A 256 -12.01 -8.15 8.98
CA SER A 256 -13.38 -7.62 8.98
C SER A 256 -13.81 -7.16 7.59
N GLY A 257 -14.70 -6.20 7.48
CA GLY A 257 -15.19 -5.64 6.21
C GLY A 257 -14.32 -4.57 5.56
N SER A 258 -13.27 -4.06 6.24
CA SER A 258 -12.39 -2.99 5.75
C SER A 258 -10.93 -3.24 6.04
N TRP A 259 -10.03 -2.66 5.22
CA TRP A 259 -8.59 -2.71 5.44
C TRP A 259 -8.16 -1.77 6.55
N GLY A 260 -8.60 -0.51 6.48
CA GLY A 260 -8.37 0.47 7.52
C GLY A 260 -9.34 0.32 8.69
N TYR A 261 -9.01 0.94 9.82
CA TYR A 261 -9.87 0.91 11.00
C TYR A 261 -11.26 1.50 10.70
N HIS A 262 -12.29 0.73 11.07
CA HIS A 262 -13.68 1.15 11.02
C HIS A 262 -14.30 1.01 12.41
N ARG A 263 -14.81 2.12 12.97
CA ARG A 263 -15.33 2.15 14.35
C ARG A 263 -16.53 1.25 14.55
N ASP A 264 -17.42 1.21 13.55
CA ASP A 264 -18.69 0.50 13.63
C ASP A 264 -18.60 -0.88 12.93
N GLU A 265 -17.40 -1.50 12.93
CA GLU A 265 -17.19 -2.82 12.33
C GLU A 265 -17.82 -3.91 13.20
N TYR A 266 -18.56 -4.81 12.56
CA TYR A 266 -19.26 -5.92 13.21
C TYR A 266 -19.09 -7.28 12.50
N SER A 267 -18.50 -7.30 11.31
CA SER A 267 -18.30 -8.53 10.51
C SER A 267 -16.88 -9.08 10.65
N TRP A 268 -16.56 -9.55 11.87
CA TRP A 268 -15.24 -10.13 12.15
C TRP A 268 -15.15 -11.58 11.72
N LYS A 269 -14.07 -11.95 11.04
CA LYS A 269 -13.73 -13.34 10.82
C LYS A 269 -13.40 -14.01 12.14
N SER A 270 -13.92 -15.21 12.36
CA SER A 270 -13.56 -16.01 13.54
C SER A 270 -12.12 -16.53 13.44
N VAL A 271 -11.53 -16.88 14.58
CA VAL A 271 -10.21 -17.52 14.64
C VAL A 271 -10.18 -18.80 13.78
N HIS A 272 -11.26 -19.59 13.80
CA HIS A 272 -11.40 -20.79 12.97
C HIS A 272 -11.30 -20.46 11.47
N GLN A 273 -12.03 -19.44 10.99
CA GLN A 273 -11.97 -19.02 9.59
C GLN A 273 -10.55 -18.60 9.18
N ILE A 274 -9.83 -17.84 10.03
CA ILE A 274 -8.47 -17.41 9.75
C ILE A 274 -7.50 -18.60 9.67
N ILE A 275 -7.62 -19.56 10.61
CA ILE A 275 -6.79 -20.77 10.62
C ILE A 275 -7.06 -21.64 9.38
N VAL A 276 -8.33 -21.81 9.01
CA VAL A 276 -8.69 -22.57 7.80
C VAL A 276 -8.13 -21.93 6.55
N MET A 277 -8.28 -20.60 6.39
CA MET A 277 -7.69 -19.87 5.26
C MET A 277 -6.18 -20.07 5.17
N LEU A 278 -5.47 -19.97 6.30
CA LEU A 278 -4.02 -20.20 6.35
C LEU A 278 -3.63 -21.64 6.00
N ALA A 279 -4.44 -22.62 6.39
CA ALA A 279 -4.17 -24.03 6.10
C ALA A 279 -4.45 -24.40 4.65
N GLU A 280 -5.35 -23.69 3.98
CA GLU A 280 -5.74 -23.91 2.58
C GLU A 280 -4.85 -23.14 1.58
N THR A 281 -4.04 -22.18 2.05
CA THR A 281 -3.09 -21.41 1.25
C THR A 281 -1.76 -22.17 1.13
#